data_8b190a95e38cec10a2a126378a5066bf
#
_entry.id   8b190a95e38cec10a2a126378a5066bf
#
_cell.length_a   1.000
_cell.length_b   1.000
_cell.length_c   1.000
_cell.angle_alpha   90.00
_cell.angle_beta   90.00
_cell.angle_gamma   90.00
#
_symmetry.space_group_name_H-M   'P 1'
#
loop_
_entity.id
_entity.type
_entity.pdbx_description
1 polymer ?
#
loop_
_entity_poly.entity_id
_entity_poly.type
_entity_poly.pdbx_seq_one_letter_code
_entity_poly.pdbx_strand_id
1 'polypeptide(L)'
;MDVIEVPFNRFIGMERVAIADEVLLKLSDSPHYKNHLGTVHAGAQFSLAEACSGEFLLAHFQEEASSYLPVGRRVESKYRKPATGEIYAK
;
A
#
# COMPACT_ATOMS: atom_id res chain seq x y z
N MET A 1 13.83 -1.82 7.23
CA MET A 1 12.76 -0.83 7.03
C MET A 1 11.41 -1.53 7.09
N ASP A 2 10.44 -0.88 7.69
CA ASP A 2 9.07 -1.39 7.76
C ASP A 2 8.16 -0.43 7.00
N VAL A 3 7.48 -0.92 5.97
CA VAL A 3 6.67 -0.06 5.11
C VAL A 3 5.52 0.62 5.86
N ILE A 4 5.01 0.00 6.93
CA ILE A 4 3.94 0.60 7.74
C ILE A 4 4.46 1.78 8.56
N GLU A 5 5.74 1.79 8.90
CA GLU A 5 6.35 2.84 9.70
C GLU A 5 6.79 4.06 8.87
N VAL A 6 6.73 3.98 7.53
CA VAL A 6 6.94 5.15 6.69
C VAL A 6 5.89 6.21 7.09
N PRO A 7 6.30 7.44 7.42
CA PRO A 7 5.39 8.44 8.00
C PRO A 7 4.09 8.64 7.24
N PHE A 8 4.14 8.72 5.93
CA PHE A 8 2.93 8.90 5.13
C PHE A 8 2.00 7.69 5.24
N ASN A 9 2.55 6.47 5.14
CA ASN A 9 1.76 5.25 5.22
C ASN A 9 1.12 5.09 6.59
N ARG A 10 1.85 5.46 7.64
CA ARG A 10 1.34 5.47 9.00
C ARG A 10 0.22 6.49 9.16
N PHE A 11 0.40 7.66 8.59
CA PHE A 11 -0.60 8.73 8.66
C PHE A 11 -1.94 8.31 8.08
N ILE A 12 -1.93 7.61 6.95
CA ILE A 12 -3.17 7.15 6.31
C ILE A 12 -3.72 5.86 6.92
N GLY A 13 -3.05 5.32 7.94
CA GLY A 13 -3.57 4.15 8.66
C GLY A 13 -3.41 2.83 7.94
N MET A 14 -2.35 2.69 7.15
CA MET A 14 -2.05 1.45 6.47
C MET A 14 -1.74 0.34 7.47
N GLU A 15 -2.32 -0.85 7.26
CA GLU A 15 -2.18 -1.97 8.17
C GLU A 15 -1.71 -3.23 7.44
N ARG A 16 -0.94 -4.04 8.16
CA ARG A 16 -0.55 -5.36 7.68
C ARG A 16 -1.71 -6.32 7.92
N VAL A 17 -1.96 -7.21 6.96
CA VAL A 17 -3.05 -8.17 7.06
C VAL A 17 -2.49 -9.52 7.46
N ALA A 18 -2.98 -10.08 8.57
CA ALA A 18 -2.55 -11.38 9.05
C ALA A 18 -3.47 -12.48 8.50
N ILE A 19 -3.64 -12.50 7.18
CA ILE A 19 -4.46 -13.50 6.50
C ILE A 19 -3.56 -14.37 5.64
N ALA A 20 -3.91 -15.63 5.51
CA ALA A 20 -3.29 -16.49 4.52
C ALA A 20 -3.53 -15.91 3.13
N ASP A 21 -2.79 -16.40 2.16
CA ASP A 21 -2.86 -15.98 0.76
C ASP A 21 -1.99 -14.79 0.44
N GLU A 22 -2.33 -14.11 -0.63
CA GLU A 22 -1.48 -13.10 -1.25
C GLU A 22 -1.70 -11.69 -0.73
N VAL A 23 -2.70 -11.48 0.13
CA VAL A 23 -3.01 -10.15 0.63
C VAL A 23 -1.97 -9.76 1.67
N LEU A 24 -1.36 -8.61 1.49
CA LEU A 24 -0.28 -8.14 2.36
C LEU A 24 -0.68 -6.94 3.21
N LEU A 25 -1.33 -5.96 2.62
CA LEU A 25 -1.66 -4.70 3.27
C LEU A 25 -3.11 -4.29 3.00
N LYS A 26 -3.64 -3.44 3.86
CA LYS A 26 -4.98 -2.89 3.69
C LYS A 26 -5.08 -1.45 4.15
N LEU A 27 -6.10 -0.76 3.65
CA LEU A 27 -6.61 0.49 4.21
C LEU A 27 -8.07 0.26 4.60
N SER A 28 -8.40 0.52 5.86
CA SER A 28 -9.77 0.43 6.34
C SER A 28 -10.62 1.55 5.76
N ASP A 29 -11.93 1.38 5.76
CA ASP A 29 -12.83 2.46 5.31
C ASP A 29 -12.67 3.67 6.23
N SER A 30 -12.37 4.83 5.64
CA SER A 30 -12.17 6.05 6.41
C SER A 30 -12.47 7.26 5.54
N PRO A 31 -13.08 8.32 6.11
CA PRO A 31 -13.30 9.55 5.36
C PRO A 31 -12.01 10.28 4.98
N HIS A 32 -10.88 9.96 5.64
CA HIS A 32 -9.61 10.64 5.39
C HIS A 32 -9.07 10.45 3.99
N TYR A 33 -9.38 9.36 3.34
CA TYR A 33 -8.88 9.11 1.98
C TYR A 33 -10.00 8.96 0.96
N LYS A 34 -11.15 9.58 1.24
CA LYS A 34 -12.20 9.69 0.23
C LYS A 34 -11.98 10.93 -0.61
N ASN A 35 -12.31 10.81 -1.88
CA ASN A 35 -12.25 11.92 -2.80
C ASN A 35 -13.58 12.69 -2.80
N HIS A 36 -13.71 13.67 -3.68
CA HIS A 36 -14.91 14.52 -3.80
C HIS A 36 -16.15 13.75 -4.27
N LEU A 37 -15.98 12.53 -4.75
CA LEU A 37 -17.09 11.66 -5.19
C LEU A 37 -17.51 10.65 -4.13
N GLY A 38 -16.84 10.65 -2.97
CA GLY A 38 -17.14 9.71 -1.91
C GLY A 38 -16.51 8.33 -2.11
N THR A 39 -15.64 8.17 -3.11
CA THR A 39 -14.90 6.94 -3.33
C THR A 39 -13.47 7.10 -2.83
N VAL A 40 -12.70 6.00 -2.79
CA VAL A 40 -11.33 6.04 -2.29
C VAL A 40 -10.46 6.87 -3.25
N HIS A 41 -9.72 7.82 -2.70
CA HIS A 41 -8.82 8.66 -3.47
C HIS A 41 -7.77 7.83 -4.21
N ALA A 42 -7.54 8.16 -5.48
CA ALA A 42 -6.57 7.44 -6.30
C ALA A 42 -5.17 7.43 -5.69
N GLY A 43 -4.78 8.55 -5.06
CA GLY A 43 -3.48 8.62 -4.36
C GLY A 43 -3.37 7.64 -3.21
N ALA A 44 -4.46 7.40 -2.47
CA ALA A 44 -4.46 6.41 -1.41
C ALA A 44 -4.34 5.00 -1.97
N GLN A 45 -5.04 4.71 -3.06
CA GLN A 45 -4.92 3.42 -3.75
C GLN A 45 -3.50 3.19 -4.25
N PHE A 46 -2.90 4.20 -4.85
CA PHE A 46 -1.51 4.14 -5.33
C PHE A 46 -0.55 3.89 -4.18
N SER A 47 -0.71 4.61 -3.07
CA SER A 47 0.16 4.46 -1.91
C SER A 47 0.10 3.04 -1.34
N LEU A 48 -1.09 2.45 -1.30
CA LEU A 48 -1.25 1.08 -0.83
C LEU A 48 -0.55 0.10 -1.76
N ALA A 49 -0.71 0.25 -3.07
CA ALA A 49 -0.08 -0.62 -4.05
C ALA A 49 1.45 -0.50 -4.02
N GLU A 50 1.96 0.72 -3.92
CA GLU A 50 3.40 0.97 -3.85
C GLU A 50 4.00 0.36 -2.58
N ALA A 51 3.35 0.56 -1.43
CA ALA A 51 3.80 -0.03 -0.18
C ALA A 51 3.74 -1.56 -0.22
N CYS A 52 2.72 -2.12 -0.87
CA CYS A 52 2.61 -3.57 -1.04
C CYS A 52 3.79 -4.12 -1.85
N SER A 53 4.22 -3.42 -2.89
CA SER A 53 5.39 -3.85 -3.66
C SER A 53 6.66 -3.83 -2.80
N GLY A 54 6.81 -2.84 -1.93
CA GLY A 54 7.91 -2.76 -0.98
C GLY A 54 7.87 -3.89 0.03
N GLU A 55 6.71 -4.20 0.56
CA GLU A 55 6.53 -5.31 1.49
C GLU A 55 6.92 -6.63 0.84
N PHE A 56 6.51 -6.84 -0.40
CA PHE A 56 6.89 -8.04 -1.15
C PHE A 56 8.41 -8.16 -1.31
N LEU A 57 9.07 -7.06 -1.69
CA LEU A 57 10.52 -7.05 -1.86
C LEU A 57 11.24 -7.38 -0.55
N LEU A 58 10.82 -6.76 0.55
CA LEU A 58 11.45 -6.98 1.85
C LEU A 58 11.23 -8.42 2.33
N ALA A 59 10.08 -9.00 2.05
CA ALA A 59 9.77 -10.37 2.47
C ALA A 59 10.53 -11.42 1.66
N HIS A 60 10.75 -11.19 0.36
CA HIS A 60 11.31 -12.20 -0.54
C HIS A 60 12.80 -12.01 -0.84
N PHE A 61 13.35 -10.84 -0.56
CA PHE A 61 14.73 -10.50 -0.87
C PHE A 61 15.44 -9.89 0.33
N GLN A 62 15.33 -10.56 1.48
CA GLN A 62 15.84 -10.03 2.75
C GLN A 62 17.34 -9.76 2.76
N GLU A 63 18.13 -10.66 2.17
CA GLU A 63 19.58 -10.50 2.15
C GLU A 63 19.97 -9.31 1.29
N GLU A 64 19.39 -9.21 0.11
CA GLU A 64 19.64 -8.10 -0.79
C GLU A 64 19.13 -6.78 -0.20
N ALA A 65 17.97 -6.82 0.44
CA ALA A 65 17.37 -5.63 1.07
C ALA A 65 18.20 -5.09 2.22
N SER A 66 19.01 -5.92 2.87
CA SER A 66 19.91 -5.45 3.94
C SER A 66 21.07 -4.63 3.40
N SER A 67 21.43 -4.83 2.13
CA SER A 67 22.54 -4.13 1.47
C SER A 67 22.10 -2.96 0.60
N TYR A 68 20.83 -2.90 0.24
CA TYR A 68 20.31 -1.89 -0.68
C TYR A 68 19.04 -1.26 -0.13
N LEU A 69 18.85 0.01 -0.42
CA LEU A 69 17.59 0.71 -0.12
C LEU A 69 16.73 0.71 -1.39
N PRO A 70 15.62 -0.03 -1.41
CA PRO A 70 14.75 -0.04 -2.58
C PRO A 70 14.01 1.29 -2.71
N VAL A 71 14.05 1.87 -3.90
CA VAL A 71 13.32 3.10 -4.22
C VAL A 71 12.62 2.93 -5.55
N GLY A 72 11.37 3.39 -5.60
CA GLY A 72 10.62 3.38 -6.84
C GLY A 72 11.15 4.44 -7.80
N ARG A 73 11.48 4.02 -9.02
CA ARG A 73 11.95 4.92 -10.05
C ARG A 73 10.85 5.25 -11.05
N ARG A 74 10.04 4.27 -11.37
CA ARG A 74 8.96 4.42 -12.33
C ARG A 74 7.82 3.48 -11.97
N VAL A 75 6.60 4.01 -11.96
CA VAL A 75 5.40 3.23 -11.64
C VAL A 75 4.31 3.60 -12.63
N GLU A 76 3.54 2.61 -13.05
CA GLU A 76 2.37 2.82 -13.88
C GLU A 76 1.16 2.20 -13.19
N SER A 77 0.07 2.96 -13.13
CA SER A 77 -1.18 2.53 -12.50
C SER A 77 -2.36 2.72 -13.43
N LYS A 78 -3.31 1.79 -13.35
CA LYS A 78 -4.58 1.90 -14.05
C LYS A 78 -5.72 1.80 -13.06
N TYR A 79 -6.60 2.78 -13.05
CA TYR A 79 -7.76 2.83 -12.16
C TYR A 79 -8.99 2.47 -12.96
N ARG A 80 -9.44 1.23 -12.83
CA ARG A 80 -10.50 0.69 -13.69
C ARG A 80 -11.90 0.90 -13.16
N LYS A 81 -12.04 0.98 -11.84
CA LYS A 81 -13.34 1.14 -11.18
C LYS A 81 -13.17 2.00 -9.94
N PRO A 82 -14.21 2.76 -9.55
CA PRO A 82 -14.18 3.41 -8.25
C PRO A 82 -14.06 2.37 -7.14
N ALA A 83 -13.25 2.67 -6.13
CA ALA A 83 -13.10 1.82 -4.95
C ALA A 83 -13.90 2.41 -3.80
N THR A 84 -14.58 1.55 -3.05
CA THR A 84 -15.37 1.95 -1.89
C THR A 84 -15.08 1.02 -0.73
N GLY A 85 -15.19 1.55 0.50
CA GLY A 85 -14.99 0.76 1.70
C GLY A 85 -13.54 0.40 1.93
N GLU A 86 -13.33 -0.74 2.57
CA GLU A 86 -12.00 -1.25 2.87
C GLU A 86 -11.35 -1.79 1.59
N ILE A 87 -10.07 -1.45 1.36
CA ILE A 87 -9.33 -1.93 0.20
C ILE A 87 -8.09 -2.68 0.62
N TYR A 88 -7.69 -3.63 -0.21
CA TYR A 88 -6.58 -4.53 0.04
C TYR A 88 -5.59 -4.51 -1.10
N ALA A 89 -4.32 -4.74 -0.79
CA ALA A 89 -3.27 -4.95 -1.77
C ALA A 89 -2.65 -6.33 -1.59
N LYS A 90 -2.35 -6.98 -2.70
CA LYS A 90 -1.75 -8.30 -2.70
C LYS A 90 -0.75 -8.46 -3.84
#